data_7e726a9995e1d1c6edaebc71c2d1f048
#
_entry.id   7e726a9995e1d1c6edaebc71c2d1f048
#
_cell.length_a   1.000
_cell.length_b   1.000
_cell.length_c   1.000
_cell.angle_alpha   90.00
_cell.angle_beta   90.00
_cell.angle_gamma   90.00
#
_symmetry.space_group_name_H-M   'P 1'
#
loop_
_entity.id
_entity.type
_entity.pdbx_description
1 polymer ?
#
loop_
_entity_poly.entity_id
_entity_poly.type
_entity_poly.pdbx_seq_one_letter_code
_entity_poly.pdbx_strand_id
1 'polypeptide(L)'
;MPQALNGLRVVSFESLRSAEMAELIRNYGGEPIQAPSMREVPLTDQREALAFGETLLAGDGDVLILLTGVGTRMLIATLATRWPKDEVVKALGRLTLVCRGPKPIAALKEVGLASALAVPEPNTWRDLLSELDRKLPVGGKRVAVQEYGARNEEVLAGLRQRGARVTASNGA
;
A
#
# COMPACT_ATOMS: atom_id res chain seq x y z
N MET A 1 -20.34 32.79 -3.32
CA MET A 1 -18.91 32.53 -3.12
C MET A 1 -18.14 33.42 -4.09
N PRO A 2 -17.06 34.11 -3.69
CA PRO A 2 -16.25 34.84 -4.66
C PRO A 2 -15.68 33.85 -5.68
N GLN A 3 -15.85 34.16 -6.96
CA GLN A 3 -15.29 33.38 -8.06
C GLN A 3 -13.78 33.64 -8.12
N ALA A 4 -13.01 32.96 -7.27
CA ALA A 4 -11.58 33.22 -7.13
C ALA A 4 -10.78 32.94 -8.41
N LEU A 5 -11.30 32.12 -9.32
CA LEU A 5 -10.65 31.74 -10.57
C LEU A 5 -11.15 32.48 -11.81
N ASN A 6 -12.26 33.24 -11.75
CA ASN A 6 -12.73 34.15 -12.79
C ASN A 6 -12.62 33.62 -14.23
N GLY A 7 -13.05 32.40 -14.51
CA GLY A 7 -12.98 31.80 -15.84
C GLY A 7 -11.57 31.36 -16.28
N LEU A 8 -10.60 31.39 -15.40
CA LEU A 8 -9.25 30.89 -15.72
C LEU A 8 -9.28 29.39 -16.07
N ARG A 9 -8.56 29.03 -17.13
CA ARG A 9 -8.31 27.62 -17.44
C ARG A 9 -7.25 27.06 -16.50
N VAL A 10 -7.64 26.03 -15.71
CA VAL A 10 -6.79 25.42 -14.71
C VAL A 10 -6.45 23.98 -15.11
N VAL A 11 -5.19 23.72 -15.43
CA VAL A 11 -4.72 22.36 -15.73
C VAL A 11 -4.51 21.62 -14.41
N SER A 12 -5.16 20.47 -14.27
CA SER A 12 -5.01 19.59 -13.11
C SER A 12 -4.32 18.29 -13.52
N PHE A 13 -3.22 17.98 -12.84
CA PHE A 13 -2.49 16.71 -12.97
C PHE A 13 -2.95 15.64 -11.97
N GLU A 14 -4.02 15.94 -11.19
CA GLU A 14 -4.61 14.98 -10.26
C GLU A 14 -5.11 13.74 -11.00
N SER A 15 -4.73 12.57 -10.54
CA SER A 15 -5.02 11.31 -11.21
C SER A 15 -6.13 10.51 -10.52
N LEU A 16 -6.05 10.32 -9.20
CA LEU A 16 -6.98 9.47 -8.44
C LEU A 16 -8.34 10.15 -8.22
N ARG A 17 -8.32 11.46 -8.00
CA ARG A 17 -9.52 12.28 -7.71
C ARG A 17 -9.73 13.36 -8.78
N SER A 18 -9.45 13.03 -10.02
CA SER A 18 -9.49 13.97 -11.15
C SER A 18 -10.86 14.61 -11.34
N ALA A 19 -11.93 13.83 -11.20
CA ALA A 19 -13.31 14.34 -11.32
C ALA A 19 -13.66 15.32 -10.19
N GLU A 20 -13.30 15.00 -8.95
CA GLU A 20 -13.55 15.86 -7.79
C GLU A 20 -12.74 17.16 -7.87
N MET A 21 -11.49 17.08 -8.34
CA MET A 21 -10.66 18.27 -8.57
C MET A 21 -11.27 19.17 -9.65
N ALA A 22 -11.78 18.58 -10.74
CA ALA A 22 -12.46 19.35 -11.78
C ALA A 22 -13.73 20.04 -11.26
N GLU A 23 -14.50 19.38 -10.42
CA GLU A 23 -15.68 19.97 -9.78
C GLU A 23 -15.28 21.11 -8.84
N LEU A 24 -14.24 20.93 -8.05
CA LEU A 24 -13.71 21.98 -7.18
C LEU A 24 -13.29 23.22 -7.97
N ILE A 25 -12.57 23.05 -9.08
CA ILE A 25 -12.17 24.16 -9.97
C ILE A 25 -13.41 24.89 -10.51
N ARG A 26 -14.45 24.19 -10.95
CA ARG A 26 -15.70 24.80 -11.41
C ARG A 26 -16.41 25.58 -10.30
N ASN A 27 -16.45 25.04 -9.10
CA ASN A 27 -17.06 25.68 -7.93
C ASN A 27 -16.39 27.01 -7.56
N TYR A 28 -15.09 27.15 -7.90
CA TYR A 28 -14.35 28.41 -7.76
C TYR A 28 -14.38 29.28 -9.01
N GLY A 29 -15.21 28.95 -10.01
CA GLY A 29 -15.41 29.73 -11.21
C GLY A 29 -14.32 29.55 -12.28
N GLY A 30 -13.55 28.48 -12.23
CA GLY A 30 -12.53 28.14 -13.24
C GLY A 30 -13.02 27.12 -14.27
N GLU A 31 -12.28 26.98 -15.36
CA GLU A 31 -12.46 25.95 -16.39
C GLU A 31 -11.40 24.85 -16.21
N PRO A 32 -11.78 23.63 -15.75
CA PRO A 32 -10.82 22.57 -15.52
C PRO A 32 -10.37 21.91 -16.83
N ILE A 33 -9.06 21.73 -16.97
CA ILE A 33 -8.44 20.89 -17.99
C ILE A 33 -7.80 19.70 -17.25
N GLN A 34 -8.40 18.52 -17.40
CA GLN A 34 -7.88 17.31 -16.74
C GLN A 34 -6.75 16.72 -17.61
N ALA A 35 -5.55 16.67 -17.04
CA ALA A 35 -4.35 16.08 -17.63
C ALA A 35 -3.68 15.14 -16.62
N PRO A 36 -4.30 13.99 -16.28
CA PRO A 36 -3.77 13.07 -15.27
C PRO A 36 -2.32 12.70 -15.56
N SER A 37 -1.42 12.93 -14.59
CA SER A 37 0.01 12.67 -14.73
C SER A 37 0.38 11.19 -14.53
N MET A 38 -0.52 10.41 -13.92
CA MET A 38 -0.34 8.99 -13.67
C MET A 38 -1.57 8.20 -14.08
N ARG A 39 -1.36 6.99 -14.54
CA ARG A 39 -2.40 6.00 -14.76
C ARG A 39 -2.05 4.76 -13.98
N GLU A 40 -2.96 4.31 -13.13
CA GLU A 40 -2.84 2.98 -12.53
C GLU A 40 -3.09 1.96 -13.63
N VAL A 41 -2.04 1.24 -14.00
CA VAL A 41 -2.13 0.10 -14.91
C VAL A 41 -1.95 -1.14 -14.07
N PRO A 42 -2.94 -2.04 -13.98
CA PRO A 42 -2.74 -3.32 -13.33
C PRO A 42 -1.53 -4.01 -13.94
N LEU A 43 -0.57 -4.45 -13.12
CA LEU A 43 0.50 -5.28 -13.62
C LEU A 43 -0.11 -6.56 -14.19
N THR A 44 0.23 -6.88 -15.43
CA THR A 44 -0.21 -8.11 -16.10
C THR A 44 0.38 -9.36 -15.46
N ASP A 45 1.47 -9.22 -14.71
CA ASP A 45 2.14 -10.32 -14.03
C ASP A 45 1.84 -10.35 -12.53
N GLN A 46 0.84 -11.13 -12.16
CA GLN A 46 0.43 -11.36 -10.78
C GLN A 46 1.14 -12.55 -10.11
N ARG A 47 2.14 -13.15 -10.78
CA ARG A 47 2.77 -14.38 -10.30
C ARG A 47 3.39 -14.24 -8.92
N GLU A 48 4.09 -13.14 -8.65
CA GLU A 48 4.70 -12.90 -7.34
C GLU A 48 3.64 -12.77 -6.22
N ALA A 49 2.55 -12.06 -6.48
CA ALA A 49 1.46 -11.91 -5.52
C ALA A 49 0.74 -13.24 -5.28
N LEU A 50 0.50 -14.04 -6.30
CA LEU A 50 -0.13 -15.36 -6.16
C LEU A 50 0.79 -16.37 -5.47
N ALA A 51 2.09 -16.37 -5.76
CA ALA A 51 3.08 -17.19 -5.04
C ALA A 51 3.16 -16.78 -3.55
N PHE A 52 3.10 -15.49 -3.25
CA PHE A 52 2.95 -15.03 -1.86
C PHE A 52 1.66 -15.55 -1.24
N GLY A 53 0.54 -15.55 -1.98
CA GLY A 53 -0.74 -16.10 -1.52
C GLY A 53 -0.65 -17.57 -1.13
N GLU A 54 0.04 -18.39 -1.91
CA GLU A 54 0.28 -19.81 -1.57
C GLU A 54 1.04 -19.94 -0.23
N THR A 55 2.11 -19.17 -0.08
CA THR A 55 2.90 -19.12 1.15
C THR A 55 2.06 -18.65 2.36
N LEU A 56 1.24 -17.61 2.13
CA LEU A 56 0.35 -17.05 3.15
C LEU A 56 -0.68 -18.07 3.65
N LEU A 57 -1.34 -18.77 2.73
CA LEU A 57 -2.37 -19.75 3.06
C LEU A 57 -1.78 -21.02 3.70
N ALA A 58 -0.54 -21.38 3.34
CA ALA A 58 0.21 -22.45 4.00
C ALA A 58 0.64 -22.08 5.44
N GLY A 59 0.49 -20.82 5.86
CA GLY A 59 0.93 -20.34 7.18
C GLY A 59 2.42 -20.05 7.27
N ASP A 60 3.08 -19.88 6.14
CA ASP A 60 4.52 -19.68 6.02
C ASP A 60 4.92 -18.20 6.04
N GLY A 61 4.50 -17.45 7.06
CA GLY A 61 4.84 -16.05 7.25
C GLY A 61 4.72 -15.64 8.70
N ASP A 62 5.53 -14.67 9.13
CA ASP A 62 5.48 -14.13 10.48
C ASP A 62 5.03 -12.65 10.47
N VAL A 63 5.53 -11.88 9.53
CA VAL A 63 5.27 -10.43 9.43
C VAL A 63 4.94 -10.04 7.99
N LEU A 64 3.93 -9.20 7.82
CA LEU A 64 3.65 -8.53 6.54
C LEU A 64 3.75 -7.03 6.70
N ILE A 65 4.64 -6.41 5.94
CA ILE A 65 4.82 -4.96 5.89
C ILE A 65 4.06 -4.40 4.69
N LEU A 66 3.16 -3.48 4.96
CA LEU A 66 2.29 -2.83 3.98
C LEU A 66 2.74 -1.39 3.78
N LEU A 67 3.25 -1.08 2.58
CA LEU A 67 3.84 0.22 2.28
C LEU A 67 2.82 1.25 1.81
N THR A 68 1.78 0.83 1.07
CA THR A 68 0.79 1.76 0.50
C THR A 68 -0.64 1.22 0.63
N GLY A 69 -1.62 2.12 0.75
CA GLY A 69 -3.03 1.72 0.79
C GLY A 69 -3.53 1.13 -0.53
N VAL A 70 -3.06 1.66 -1.66
CA VAL A 70 -3.40 1.12 -3.00
C VAL A 70 -2.86 -0.29 -3.13
N GLY A 71 -1.58 -0.49 -2.90
CA GLY A 71 -0.96 -1.81 -2.97
C GLY A 71 -1.57 -2.83 -1.99
N THR A 72 -1.99 -2.39 -0.79
CA THR A 72 -2.72 -3.25 0.16
C THR A 72 -4.05 -3.73 -0.43
N ARG A 73 -4.84 -2.83 -1.02
CA ARG A 73 -6.11 -3.21 -1.67
C ARG A 73 -5.88 -4.11 -2.87
N MET A 74 -4.89 -3.80 -3.69
CA MET A 74 -4.56 -4.59 -4.88
C MET A 74 -4.06 -5.99 -4.51
N LEU A 75 -3.21 -6.12 -3.49
CA LEU A 75 -2.79 -7.43 -2.99
C LEU A 75 -4.00 -8.28 -2.59
N ILE A 76 -4.91 -7.73 -1.78
CA ILE A 76 -6.11 -8.44 -1.35
C ILE A 76 -7.00 -8.79 -2.55
N ALA A 77 -7.19 -7.87 -3.49
CA ALA A 77 -7.99 -8.10 -4.69
C ALA A 77 -7.37 -9.20 -5.59
N THR A 78 -6.06 -9.16 -5.79
CA THR A 78 -5.33 -10.18 -6.57
C THR A 78 -5.45 -11.55 -5.93
N LEU A 79 -5.24 -11.66 -4.62
CA LEU A 79 -5.40 -12.93 -3.92
C LEU A 79 -6.84 -13.45 -3.99
N ALA A 80 -7.82 -12.55 -3.92
CA ALA A 80 -9.24 -12.90 -4.02
C ALA A 80 -9.66 -13.37 -5.43
N THR A 81 -8.81 -13.26 -6.45
CA THR A 81 -9.05 -13.88 -7.76
C THR A 81 -8.89 -15.40 -7.75
N ARG A 82 -8.09 -15.93 -6.82
CA ARG A 82 -7.76 -17.36 -6.75
C ARG A 82 -8.31 -18.06 -5.51
N TRP A 83 -8.49 -17.35 -4.40
CA TRP A 83 -8.99 -17.89 -3.12
C TRP A 83 -10.18 -17.08 -2.59
N PRO A 84 -11.08 -17.70 -1.84
CA PRO A 84 -12.16 -16.98 -1.19
C PRO A 84 -11.63 -15.81 -0.35
N LYS A 85 -12.25 -14.65 -0.49
CA LYS A 85 -11.77 -13.41 0.16
C LYS A 85 -11.69 -13.53 1.69
N ASP A 86 -12.62 -14.21 2.30
CA ASP A 86 -12.66 -14.46 3.75
C ASP A 86 -11.50 -15.35 4.22
N GLU A 87 -11.08 -16.34 3.42
CA GLU A 87 -9.90 -17.15 3.69
C GLU A 87 -8.62 -16.31 3.59
N VAL A 88 -8.51 -15.45 2.56
CA VAL A 88 -7.40 -14.51 2.40
C VAL A 88 -7.31 -13.59 3.62
N VAL A 89 -8.42 -12.97 4.00
CA VAL A 89 -8.47 -12.06 5.15
C VAL A 89 -8.11 -12.79 6.44
N LYS A 90 -8.63 -13.99 6.66
CA LYS A 90 -8.29 -14.84 7.81
C LYS A 90 -6.81 -15.21 7.84
N ALA A 91 -6.22 -15.53 6.69
CA ALA A 91 -4.79 -15.84 6.58
C ALA A 91 -3.92 -14.62 6.86
N LEU A 92 -4.27 -13.45 6.32
CA LEU A 92 -3.61 -12.17 6.62
C LEU A 92 -3.67 -11.83 8.12
N GLY A 93 -4.80 -12.09 8.76
CA GLY A 93 -4.99 -11.87 10.20
C GLY A 93 -4.12 -12.73 11.13
N ARG A 94 -3.48 -13.78 10.61
CA ARG A 94 -2.51 -14.59 11.36
C ARG A 94 -1.12 -13.96 11.42
N LEU A 95 -0.83 -13.05 10.49
CA LEU A 95 0.46 -12.36 10.42
C LEU A 95 0.48 -11.15 11.35
N THR A 96 1.68 -10.79 11.79
CA THR A 96 1.89 -9.47 12.39
C THR A 96 1.90 -8.42 11.29
N LEU A 97 0.81 -7.64 11.20
CA LEU A 97 0.64 -6.62 10.15
C LEU A 97 1.30 -5.31 10.57
N VAL A 98 2.23 -4.84 9.76
CA VAL A 98 2.97 -3.58 9.95
C VAL A 98 2.59 -2.61 8.83
N CYS A 99 2.11 -1.43 9.19
CA CYS A 99 1.73 -0.39 8.24
C CYS A 99 2.70 0.78 8.26
N ARG A 100 3.26 1.15 7.11
CA ARG A 100 4.16 2.31 6.99
C ARG A 100 3.48 3.65 7.30
N GLY A 101 2.14 3.71 7.23
CA GLY A 101 1.42 4.95 7.48
C GLY A 101 -0.09 4.76 7.47
N PRO A 102 -0.88 5.86 7.47
CA PRO A 102 -2.33 5.81 7.64
C PRO A 102 -3.08 5.18 6.47
N LYS A 103 -2.55 5.27 5.24
CA LYS A 103 -3.23 4.74 4.05
C LYS A 103 -3.37 3.22 4.04
N PRO A 104 -2.32 2.41 4.33
CA PRO A 104 -2.50 0.96 4.49
C PRO A 104 -3.34 0.58 5.71
N ILE A 105 -3.31 1.36 6.80
CA ILE A 105 -4.21 1.13 7.94
C ILE A 105 -5.68 1.25 7.52
N ALA A 106 -6.02 2.29 6.74
CA ALA A 106 -7.36 2.46 6.21
C ALA A 106 -7.79 1.28 5.33
N ALA A 107 -6.90 0.80 4.45
CA ALA A 107 -7.17 -0.35 3.60
C ALA A 107 -7.39 -1.65 4.38
N LEU A 108 -6.65 -1.88 5.48
CA LEU A 108 -6.88 -3.02 6.38
C LEU A 108 -8.24 -2.94 7.07
N LYS A 109 -8.63 -1.76 7.54
CA LYS A 109 -9.94 -1.55 8.19
C LYS A 109 -11.11 -1.89 7.28
N GLU A 110 -11.00 -1.66 5.97
CA GLU A 110 -12.04 -1.99 4.98
C GLU A 110 -12.38 -3.50 4.92
N VAL A 111 -11.43 -4.33 5.36
CA VAL A 111 -11.60 -5.79 5.43
C VAL A 111 -11.63 -6.33 6.86
N GLY A 112 -11.80 -5.46 7.85
CA GLY A 112 -11.92 -5.84 9.26
C GLY A 112 -10.61 -6.24 9.93
N LEU A 113 -9.45 -5.88 9.35
CA LEU A 113 -8.15 -6.15 9.93
C LEU A 113 -7.57 -4.90 10.62
N ALA A 114 -6.70 -5.14 11.60
CA ALA A 114 -5.96 -4.09 12.30
C ALA A 114 -4.44 -4.30 12.14
N SER A 115 -3.69 -3.21 12.11
CA SER A 115 -2.22 -3.27 12.16
C SER A 115 -1.74 -3.48 13.59
N ALA A 116 -0.74 -4.34 13.77
CA ALA A 116 -0.04 -4.49 15.04
C ALA A 116 0.95 -3.34 15.29
N LEU A 117 1.49 -2.77 14.21
CA LEU A 117 2.43 -1.66 14.27
C LEU A 117 2.11 -0.65 13.16
N ALA A 118 1.97 0.61 13.56
CA ALA A 118 1.89 1.76 12.66
C ALA A 118 3.15 2.61 12.81
N VAL A 119 3.78 2.94 11.69
CA VAL A 119 4.95 3.82 11.68
C VAL A 119 4.48 5.27 11.83
N PRO A 120 5.07 6.08 12.74
CA PRO A 120 4.72 7.49 12.88
C PRO A 120 5.24 8.32 11.70
N GLU A 121 4.69 9.52 11.54
CA GLU A 121 5.21 10.47 10.56
C GLU A 121 6.69 10.83 10.87
N PRO A 122 7.47 11.08 9.83
CA PRO A 122 7.14 11.26 8.40
C PRO A 122 6.97 9.97 7.58
N ASN A 123 6.87 8.79 8.17
CA ASN A 123 6.58 7.51 7.53
C ASN A 123 7.62 7.11 6.46
N THR A 124 8.87 7.46 6.67
CA THR A 124 9.95 7.07 5.74
C THR A 124 10.35 5.61 5.95
N TRP A 125 11.17 5.08 5.05
CA TRP A 125 11.72 3.74 5.25
C TRP A 125 12.65 3.65 6.49
N ARG A 126 13.31 4.77 6.87
CA ARG A 126 14.14 4.84 8.09
C ARG A 126 13.29 4.73 9.34
N ASP A 127 12.16 5.43 9.36
CA ASP A 127 11.22 5.38 10.49
C ASP A 127 10.64 3.97 10.64
N LEU A 128 10.32 3.30 9.50
CA LEU A 128 9.85 1.92 9.49
C LEU A 128 10.88 0.99 10.14
N LEU A 129 12.13 1.04 9.70
CA LEU A 129 13.19 0.18 10.26
C LEU A 129 13.47 0.49 11.73
N SER A 130 13.47 1.76 12.12
CA SER A 130 13.65 2.19 13.51
C SER A 130 12.52 1.69 14.41
N GLU A 131 11.27 1.79 13.96
CA GLU A 131 10.12 1.29 14.73
C GLU A 131 10.12 -0.24 14.86
N LEU A 132 10.58 -0.96 13.82
CA LEU A 132 10.78 -2.40 13.90
C LEU A 132 11.84 -2.75 14.94
N ASP A 133 12.98 -2.06 14.94
CA ASP A 133 14.04 -2.29 15.93
C ASP A 133 13.53 -2.11 17.35
N ARG A 134 12.69 -1.10 17.57
CA ARG A 134 12.19 -0.72 18.88
C ARG A 134 11.05 -1.60 19.39
N LYS A 135 10.11 -1.99 18.52
CA LYS A 135 8.83 -2.61 18.92
C LYS A 135 8.62 -4.03 18.44
N LEU A 136 9.24 -4.38 17.32
CA LEU A 136 9.02 -5.66 16.66
C LEU A 136 10.31 -6.16 15.97
N PRO A 137 11.35 -6.56 16.71
CA PRO A 137 12.57 -7.11 16.13
C PRO A 137 12.27 -8.24 15.15
N VAL A 138 12.85 -8.15 13.94
CA VAL A 138 12.57 -9.07 12.82
C VAL A 138 13.63 -10.13 12.58
N GLY A 139 14.65 -10.20 13.43
CA GLY A 139 15.72 -11.20 13.34
C GLY A 139 15.17 -12.63 13.33
N GLY A 140 15.56 -13.42 12.32
CA GLY A 140 15.09 -14.79 12.12
C GLY A 140 13.65 -14.94 11.59
N LYS A 141 12.87 -13.87 11.53
CA LYS A 141 11.46 -13.89 11.07
C LYS A 141 11.37 -13.95 9.54
N ARG A 142 10.29 -14.56 9.06
CA ARG A 142 9.87 -14.55 7.66
C ARG A 142 9.04 -13.29 7.43
N VAL A 143 9.63 -12.32 6.75
CA VAL A 143 9.04 -11.00 6.52
C VAL A 143 8.67 -10.83 5.06
N ALA A 144 7.38 -10.68 4.78
CA ALA A 144 6.90 -10.28 3.47
C ALA A 144 6.75 -8.75 3.41
N VAL A 145 7.11 -8.16 2.29
CA VAL A 145 6.93 -6.73 2.02
C VAL A 145 6.03 -6.57 0.81
N GLN A 146 4.88 -5.93 1.00
CA GLN A 146 4.02 -5.54 -0.09
C GLN A 146 4.57 -4.26 -0.72
N GLU A 147 4.98 -4.36 -1.96
CA GLU A 147 5.45 -3.25 -2.78
C GLU A 147 4.38 -2.85 -3.81
N TYR A 148 4.44 -1.61 -4.27
CA TYR A 148 3.59 -1.08 -5.32
C TYR A 148 4.44 -0.17 -6.22
N GLY A 149 4.59 -0.57 -7.49
CA GLY A 149 5.49 0.11 -8.43
C GLY A 149 6.96 -0.27 -8.25
N ALA A 150 7.84 0.70 -8.14
CA ALA A 150 9.27 0.44 -8.00
C ALA A 150 9.62 -0.23 -6.67
N ARG A 151 10.58 -1.16 -6.70
CA ARG A 151 11.13 -1.81 -5.51
C ARG A 151 11.75 -0.80 -4.55
N ASN A 152 11.52 -1.04 -3.26
CA ASN A 152 12.15 -0.27 -2.19
C ASN A 152 13.35 -1.04 -1.64
N GLU A 153 14.45 -0.99 -2.38
CA GLU A 153 15.67 -1.74 -2.06
C GLU A 153 16.24 -1.38 -0.68
N GLU A 154 16.05 -0.15 -0.21
CA GLU A 154 16.50 0.30 1.11
C GLU A 154 15.76 -0.44 2.23
N VAL A 155 14.44 -0.63 2.08
CA VAL A 155 13.65 -1.41 3.05
C VAL A 155 14.09 -2.87 3.02
N LEU A 156 14.20 -3.47 1.83
CA LEU A 156 14.55 -4.89 1.70
C LEU A 156 15.95 -5.17 2.24
N ALA A 157 16.93 -4.33 1.90
CA ALA A 157 18.30 -4.43 2.42
C ALA A 157 18.35 -4.24 3.94
N GLY A 158 17.65 -3.22 4.44
CA GLY A 158 17.58 -2.92 5.87
C GLY A 158 16.97 -4.06 6.71
N LEU A 159 15.96 -4.76 6.16
CA LEU A 159 15.37 -5.94 6.81
C LEU A 159 16.34 -7.13 6.80
N ARG A 160 17.01 -7.38 5.66
CA ARG A 160 18.02 -8.46 5.57
C ARG A 160 19.20 -8.24 6.53
N GLN A 161 19.69 -7.00 6.66
CA GLN A 161 20.74 -6.64 7.62
C GLN A 161 20.34 -6.93 9.07
N ARG A 162 19.04 -6.93 9.38
CA ARG A 162 18.48 -7.30 10.69
C ARG A 162 18.24 -8.80 10.85
N GLY A 163 18.69 -9.60 9.91
CA GLY A 163 18.54 -11.05 9.94
C GLY A 163 17.16 -11.57 9.56
N ALA A 164 16.32 -10.75 8.94
CA ALA A 164 15.02 -11.19 8.42
C ALA A 164 15.18 -12.03 7.14
N ARG A 165 14.33 -13.04 6.97
CA ARG A 165 14.15 -13.76 5.71
C ARG A 165 13.09 -13.02 4.90
N VAL A 166 13.53 -12.24 3.91
CA VAL A 166 12.66 -11.27 3.22
C VAL A 166 12.16 -11.82 1.91
N THR A 167 10.85 -11.78 1.71
CA THR A 167 10.16 -11.98 0.44
C THR A 167 9.46 -10.67 0.05
N ALA A 168 9.73 -10.17 -1.16
CA ALA A 168 9.02 -9.04 -1.71
C ALA A 168 7.87 -9.56 -2.58
N SER A 169 6.68 -8.98 -2.41
CA SER A 169 5.51 -9.25 -3.24
C SER A 169 5.09 -7.94 -3.90
N ASN A 170 5.28 -7.84 -5.20
CA ASN A 170 4.66 -6.81 -6.01
C ASN A 170 3.18 -7.18 -6.18
N GLY A 171 2.32 -6.50 -5.43
CA GLY A 171 0.86 -6.68 -5.50
C GLY A 171 0.21 -5.95 -6.67
N ALA A 172 1.02 -5.37 -7.55
CA ALA A 172 0.52 -4.67 -8.74
C ALA A 172 1.55 -4.67 -9.84
#